data_e8077beb6b8d77970c79bb3ec91e85b1
#
_entry.id   e8077beb6b8d77970c79bb3ec91e85b1
#
_cell.length_a   1.000
_cell.length_b   1.000
_cell.length_c   1.000
_cell.angle_alpha   90.00
_cell.angle_beta   90.00
_cell.angle_gamma   90.00
#
_symmetry.space_group_name_H-M   'P 1'
#
loop_
_entity.id
_entity.type
_entity.pdbx_description
1 polymer ?
#
loop_
_entity_poly.entity_id
_entity_poly.type
_entity_poly.pdbx_seq_one_letter_code
_entity_poly.pdbx_strand_id
1 'polypeptide(L)'
;AKAKPMRKSHFAWVGQQDPHVIRENFRTMVRGLLPADCSVTFKSHGASAGSEMSIDNPAFDAARAALSDEWPNPAAFVGCGGSIPIAGHFKSILGMDAMLIGFARDNDAIHSPNEKYDLRSFHKGIRSWARILHRLYG
;
A
#
# COMPACT_ATOMS: atom_id res chain seq x y z
N ALA A 1 8.51 -36.57 -12.23
CA ALA A 1 9.17 -35.33 -11.84
C ALA A 1 8.59 -34.87 -10.50
N LYS A 2 9.42 -34.72 -9.45
CA LYS A 2 8.97 -34.18 -8.16
C LYS A 2 8.61 -32.70 -8.37
N ALA A 3 7.41 -32.31 -7.93
CA ALA A 3 7.00 -30.92 -7.97
C ALA A 3 7.98 -30.08 -7.13
N LYS A 4 8.54 -29.01 -7.73
CA LYS A 4 9.41 -28.09 -7.00
C LYS A 4 8.52 -27.19 -6.11
N PRO A 5 8.78 -27.09 -4.82
CA PRO A 5 8.03 -26.19 -3.96
C PRO A 5 8.26 -24.74 -4.43
N MET A 6 7.17 -24.01 -4.65
CA MET A 6 7.19 -22.59 -4.99
C MET A 6 6.76 -21.78 -3.78
N ARG A 7 7.58 -20.81 -3.39
CA ARG A 7 7.25 -19.83 -2.35
C ARG A 7 7.18 -18.44 -2.96
N LYS A 8 6.19 -17.66 -2.55
CA LYS A 8 6.08 -16.25 -2.89
C LYS A 8 6.52 -15.42 -1.69
N SER A 9 7.38 -14.45 -1.92
CA SER A 9 7.79 -13.47 -0.91
C SER A 9 7.43 -12.08 -1.42
N HIS A 10 6.79 -11.29 -0.57
CA HIS A 10 6.44 -9.91 -0.82
C HIS A 10 7.21 -9.04 0.18
N PHE A 11 7.73 -7.92 -0.29
CA PHE A 11 8.42 -6.94 0.52
C PHE A 11 7.71 -5.60 0.39
N ALA A 12 7.46 -4.95 1.51
CA ALA A 12 7.02 -3.57 1.57
C ALA A 12 8.24 -2.70 1.90
N TRP A 13 8.40 -1.62 1.17
CA TRP A 13 9.52 -0.71 1.30
C TRP A 13 9.20 0.43 2.24
N VAL A 14 10.22 0.92 2.95
CA VAL A 14 10.09 2.09 3.83
C VAL A 14 10.93 3.22 3.25
N GLY A 15 10.35 4.41 3.16
CA GLY A 15 11.03 5.58 2.61
C GLY A 15 11.49 5.38 1.17
N GLN A 16 12.68 5.86 0.84
CA GLN A 16 13.25 5.85 -0.51
C GLN A 16 14.15 4.64 -0.80
N GLN A 17 13.87 3.49 -0.20
CA GLN A 17 14.65 2.29 -0.45
C GLN A 17 14.54 1.84 -1.92
N ASP A 18 15.69 1.49 -2.51
CA ASP A 18 15.73 0.93 -3.86
C ASP A 18 15.30 -0.55 -3.84
N PRO A 19 14.17 -0.89 -4.47
CA PRO A 19 13.66 -2.26 -4.51
C PRO A 19 14.59 -3.22 -5.24
N HIS A 20 15.43 -2.73 -6.17
CA HIS A 20 16.39 -3.57 -6.88
C HIS A 20 17.53 -3.99 -5.97
N VAL A 21 18.05 -3.07 -5.17
CA VAL A 21 19.11 -3.36 -4.18
C VAL A 21 18.60 -4.37 -3.14
N ILE A 22 17.40 -4.16 -2.60
CA ILE A 22 16.83 -5.07 -1.61
C ILE A 22 16.60 -6.46 -2.22
N ARG A 23 16.10 -6.54 -3.44
CA ARG A 23 15.93 -7.81 -4.14
C ARG A 23 17.23 -8.58 -4.31
N GLU A 24 18.30 -7.91 -4.71
CA GLU A 24 19.60 -8.57 -4.89
C GLU A 24 20.20 -8.99 -3.54
N ASN A 25 20.08 -8.18 -2.51
CA ASN A 25 20.49 -8.55 -1.16
C ASN A 25 19.73 -9.79 -0.66
N PHE A 26 18.41 -9.84 -0.87
CA PHE A 26 17.59 -11.00 -0.54
C PHE A 26 18.04 -12.25 -1.31
N ARG A 27 18.30 -12.13 -2.61
CA ARG A 27 18.79 -13.25 -3.43
C ARG A 27 20.14 -13.76 -2.96
N THR A 28 21.04 -12.86 -2.63
CA THR A 28 22.37 -13.19 -2.11
C THR A 28 22.27 -13.90 -0.76
N MET A 29 21.46 -13.37 0.15
CA MET A 29 21.21 -14.00 1.44
C MET A 29 20.65 -15.42 1.29
N VAL A 30 19.61 -15.59 0.46
CA VAL A 30 19.01 -16.93 0.25
C VAL A 30 20.01 -17.91 -0.36
N ARG A 31 20.83 -17.48 -1.34
CA ARG A 31 21.88 -18.35 -1.92
C ARG A 31 22.92 -18.76 -0.89
N GLY A 32 23.30 -17.84 0.00
CA GLY A 32 24.27 -18.11 1.06
C GLY A 32 23.79 -19.07 2.14
N LEU A 33 22.46 -19.19 2.30
CA LEU A 33 21.84 -20.10 3.28
C LEU A 33 21.49 -21.47 2.70
N LEU A 34 21.67 -21.69 1.39
CA LEU A 34 21.33 -22.96 0.76
C LEU A 34 22.39 -24.03 1.08
N PRO A 35 21.94 -25.26 1.42
CA PRO A 35 22.82 -26.42 1.43
C PRO A 35 23.48 -26.66 0.06
N ALA A 36 24.65 -27.27 0.06
CA ALA A 36 25.45 -27.46 -1.14
C ALA A 36 24.78 -28.32 -2.24
N ASP A 37 23.83 -29.16 -1.86
CA ASP A 37 23.02 -30.01 -2.75
C ASP A 37 21.73 -29.38 -3.23
N CYS A 38 21.45 -28.13 -2.82
CA CYS A 38 20.25 -27.41 -3.15
C CYS A 38 20.50 -26.30 -4.15
N SER A 39 19.50 -25.98 -4.97
CA SER A 39 19.52 -24.85 -5.88
C SER A 39 18.23 -24.03 -5.78
N VAL A 40 18.31 -22.73 -6.04
CA VAL A 40 17.16 -21.83 -6.06
C VAL A 40 17.11 -21.05 -7.37
N THR A 41 15.91 -20.93 -7.92
CA THR A 41 15.62 -20.06 -9.07
C THR A 41 14.66 -18.97 -8.63
N PHE A 42 14.98 -17.72 -8.95
CA PHE A 42 14.13 -16.57 -8.62
C PHE A 42 13.37 -16.09 -9.85
N LYS A 43 12.05 -15.92 -9.69
CA LYS A 43 11.21 -15.22 -10.68
C LYS A 43 10.79 -13.88 -10.09
N SER A 44 11.08 -12.79 -10.81
CA SER A 44 10.66 -11.45 -10.41
C SER A 44 9.25 -11.14 -10.92
N HIS A 45 8.47 -10.43 -10.13
CA HIS A 45 7.10 -10.01 -10.48
C HIS A 45 6.96 -8.48 -10.50
N GLY A 46 7.99 -7.76 -10.76
CA GLY A 46 8.00 -6.30 -10.72
C GLY A 46 8.50 -5.77 -9.38
N ALA A 47 8.81 -4.50 -9.37
CA ALA A 47 9.23 -3.74 -8.21
C ALA A 47 9.00 -2.26 -8.49
N SER A 48 8.53 -1.52 -7.50
CA SER A 48 8.42 -0.07 -7.53
C SER A 48 8.99 0.49 -6.23
N ALA A 49 9.63 1.64 -6.30
CA ALA A 49 10.11 2.34 -5.11
C ALA A 49 8.93 2.69 -4.19
N GLY A 50 9.20 2.78 -2.90
CA GLY A 50 8.28 3.41 -1.96
C GLY A 50 8.10 4.88 -2.31
N SER A 51 6.98 5.45 -1.94
CA SER A 51 6.75 6.89 -2.03
C SER A 51 6.47 7.46 -0.64
N GLU A 52 7.13 8.54 -0.34
CA GLU A 52 6.91 9.31 0.88
C GLU A 52 6.22 10.62 0.50
N MET A 53 5.15 10.96 1.19
CA MET A 53 4.37 12.16 0.95
C MET A 53 4.36 13.00 2.21
N SER A 54 4.54 14.32 2.05
CA SER A 54 4.35 15.23 3.16
C SER A 54 2.86 15.28 3.52
N ILE A 55 2.57 15.14 4.81
CA ILE A 55 1.22 15.34 5.33
C ILE A 55 0.94 16.81 5.68
N ASP A 56 1.96 17.69 5.59
CA ASP A 56 1.84 19.13 5.84
C ASP A 56 1.22 19.84 4.63
N ASN A 57 -0.04 19.54 4.37
CA ASN A 57 -0.80 20.10 3.26
C ASN A 57 -2.25 20.35 3.71
N PRO A 58 -2.79 21.55 3.54
CA PRO A 58 -4.17 21.89 3.94
C PRO A 58 -5.23 20.94 3.36
N ALA A 59 -5.01 20.38 2.19
CA ALA A 59 -5.91 19.39 1.58
C ALA A 59 -6.01 18.11 2.41
N PHE A 60 -4.89 17.67 3.02
CA PHE A 60 -4.88 16.50 3.91
C PHE A 60 -5.65 16.78 5.21
N ASP A 61 -5.51 17.97 5.77
CA ASP A 61 -6.26 18.37 6.96
C ASP A 61 -7.77 18.50 6.68
N ALA A 62 -8.14 19.09 5.54
CA ALA A 62 -9.52 19.16 5.10
C ALA A 62 -10.16 17.78 4.93
N ALA A 63 -9.43 16.84 4.30
CA ALA A 63 -9.90 15.48 4.13
C ALA A 63 -10.01 14.74 5.47
N ARG A 64 -9.03 14.89 6.37
CA ARG A 64 -9.08 14.31 7.71
C ARG A 64 -10.28 14.80 8.51
N ALA A 65 -10.56 16.10 8.46
CA ALA A 65 -11.73 16.68 9.10
C ALA A 65 -13.04 16.13 8.52
N ALA A 66 -13.15 16.08 7.18
CA ALA A 66 -14.32 15.52 6.50
C ALA A 66 -14.59 14.05 6.86
N LEU A 67 -13.53 13.26 6.96
CA LEU A 67 -13.61 11.86 7.39
C LEU A 67 -14.06 11.76 8.85
N SER A 68 -13.50 12.58 9.72
CA SER A 68 -13.85 12.59 11.16
C SER A 68 -15.31 12.97 11.41
N ASP A 69 -15.93 13.77 10.53
CA ASP A 69 -17.35 14.10 10.62
C ASP A 69 -18.27 12.93 10.25
N GLU A 70 -17.80 12.02 9.41
CA GLU A 70 -18.60 10.87 8.95
C GLU A 70 -18.42 9.62 9.83
N TRP A 71 -17.24 9.47 10.44
CA TRP A 71 -16.88 8.25 11.16
C TRP A 71 -16.88 8.48 12.68
N PRO A 72 -17.20 7.44 13.49
CA PRO A 72 -17.28 7.59 14.94
C PRO A 72 -15.92 7.88 15.59
N ASN A 73 -14.84 7.47 14.95
CA ASN A 73 -13.48 7.74 15.39
C ASN A 73 -12.82 8.75 14.47
N PRO A 74 -11.97 9.65 14.99
CA PRO A 74 -11.20 10.57 14.17
C PRO A 74 -10.35 9.83 13.14
N ALA A 75 -10.27 10.38 11.94
CA ALA A 75 -9.38 9.86 10.91
C ALA A 75 -7.91 10.10 11.28
N ALA A 76 -7.07 9.10 11.05
CA ALA A 76 -5.65 9.17 11.33
C ALA A 76 -4.81 8.97 10.06
N PHE A 77 -3.65 9.60 10.02
CA PHE A 77 -2.63 9.28 9.01
C PHE A 77 -1.87 8.04 9.44
N VAL A 78 -1.74 7.09 8.53
CA VAL A 78 -1.06 5.82 8.78
C VAL A 78 -0.02 5.57 7.70
N GLY A 79 1.17 5.16 8.10
CA GLY A 79 2.14 4.59 7.17
C GLY A 79 1.64 3.23 6.68
N CYS A 80 1.57 3.06 5.36
CA CYS A 80 1.11 1.81 4.77
C CYS A 80 2.20 1.21 3.88
N GLY A 81 2.56 -0.04 4.12
CA GLY A 81 3.46 -0.82 3.28
C GLY A 81 2.81 -1.42 2.03
N GLY A 82 1.68 -0.87 1.59
CA GLY A 82 0.97 -1.31 0.40
C GLY A 82 1.70 -0.95 -0.90
N SER A 83 1.39 -1.69 -1.96
CA SER A 83 1.93 -1.45 -3.29
C SER A 83 0.89 -0.76 -4.17
N ILE A 84 1.00 0.55 -4.30
CA ILE A 84 0.21 1.37 -5.23
C ILE A 84 1.18 2.18 -6.10
N PRO A 85 1.81 1.56 -7.11
CA PRO A 85 2.89 2.18 -7.89
C PRO A 85 2.50 3.50 -8.55
N ILE A 86 1.23 3.65 -8.95
CA ILE A 86 0.74 4.86 -9.62
C ILE A 86 0.85 6.11 -8.73
N ALA A 87 0.70 5.98 -7.41
CA ALA A 87 0.87 7.09 -6.48
C ALA A 87 2.30 7.66 -6.52
N GLY A 88 3.31 6.76 -6.58
CA GLY A 88 4.70 7.15 -6.78
C GLY A 88 4.96 7.82 -8.14
N HIS A 89 4.30 7.36 -9.20
CA HIS A 89 4.39 7.99 -10.53
C HIS A 89 3.75 9.38 -10.56
N PHE A 90 2.62 9.61 -9.89
CA PHE A 90 2.04 10.95 -9.76
C PHE A 90 3.03 11.90 -9.07
N LYS A 91 3.70 11.44 -8.02
CA LYS A 91 4.72 12.26 -7.35
C LYS A 91 5.93 12.54 -8.24
N SER A 92 6.51 11.50 -8.86
CA SER A 92 7.76 11.63 -9.61
C SER A 92 7.62 12.31 -10.98
N ILE A 93 6.48 12.13 -11.66
CA ILE A 93 6.28 12.63 -13.02
C ILE A 93 5.50 13.95 -13.03
N LEU A 94 4.47 14.05 -12.18
CA LEU A 94 3.57 15.20 -12.18
C LEU A 94 3.80 16.15 -11.00
N GLY A 95 4.68 15.80 -10.04
CA GLY A 95 4.88 16.58 -8.81
C GLY A 95 3.66 16.59 -7.89
N MET A 96 2.70 15.67 -8.08
CA MET A 96 1.44 15.63 -7.35
C MET A 96 1.52 14.63 -6.19
N ASP A 97 1.04 15.04 -5.03
CA ASP A 97 0.81 14.11 -3.91
C ASP A 97 -0.53 13.38 -4.10
N ALA A 98 -0.55 12.09 -3.80
CA ALA A 98 -1.75 11.27 -3.89
C ALA A 98 -2.25 10.93 -2.48
N MET A 99 -3.43 11.42 -2.14
CA MET A 99 -4.09 11.07 -0.89
C MET A 99 -4.78 9.71 -1.02
N LEU A 100 -4.26 8.72 -0.30
CA LEU A 100 -4.82 7.38 -0.28
C LEU A 100 -5.79 7.25 0.89
N ILE A 101 -7.06 7.00 0.60
CA ILE A 101 -8.11 6.91 1.62
C ILE A 101 -8.71 5.51 1.56
N GLY A 102 -8.61 4.78 2.68
CA GLY A 102 -9.13 3.43 2.81
C GLY A 102 -10.32 3.35 3.77
N PHE A 103 -11.30 2.50 3.45
CA PHE A 103 -12.49 2.23 4.26
C PHE A 103 -12.61 0.75 4.62
N ALA A 104 -11.56 -0.01 4.39
CA ALA A 104 -11.51 -1.42 4.71
C ALA A 104 -11.43 -1.65 6.22
N ARG A 105 -11.86 -2.84 6.65
CA ARG A 105 -11.85 -3.29 8.04
C ARG A 105 -10.92 -4.49 8.18
N ASP A 106 -10.40 -4.71 9.37
CA ASP A 106 -9.46 -5.82 9.66
C ASP A 106 -10.07 -7.20 9.33
N ASN A 107 -11.40 -7.33 9.42
CA ASN A 107 -12.11 -8.57 9.12
C ASN A 107 -12.60 -8.70 7.69
N ASP A 108 -12.16 -7.84 6.78
CA ASP A 108 -12.54 -7.92 5.36
C ASP A 108 -11.77 -9.01 4.60
N ALA A 109 -10.77 -9.63 5.22
CA ALA A 109 -9.97 -10.70 4.65
C ALA A 109 -9.36 -10.35 3.28
N ILE A 110 -8.84 -9.11 3.15
CA ILE A 110 -8.29 -8.56 1.90
C ILE A 110 -7.21 -9.50 1.34
N HIS A 111 -7.29 -9.80 0.04
CA HIS A 111 -6.41 -10.72 -0.68
C HIS A 111 -6.47 -12.18 -0.17
N SER A 112 -7.54 -12.55 0.51
CA SER A 112 -7.74 -13.89 1.06
C SER A 112 -9.03 -14.53 0.54
N PRO A 113 -9.20 -15.86 0.67
CA PRO A 113 -10.50 -16.48 0.43
C PRO A 113 -11.60 -15.87 1.30
N ASN A 114 -12.80 -15.72 0.73
CA ASN A 114 -13.96 -15.08 1.37
C ASN A 114 -13.75 -13.60 1.69
N GLU A 115 -12.94 -12.89 0.90
CA GLU A 115 -12.85 -11.44 0.95
C GLU A 115 -14.24 -10.81 0.86
N LYS A 116 -14.51 -9.85 1.73
CA LYS A 116 -15.79 -9.13 1.78
C LYS A 116 -15.56 -7.63 1.88
N TYR A 117 -16.60 -6.87 1.62
CA TYR A 117 -16.65 -5.43 1.88
C TYR A 117 -17.90 -5.10 2.69
N ASP A 118 -17.72 -4.37 3.79
CA ASP A 118 -18.84 -3.99 4.65
C ASP A 118 -19.70 -2.91 3.98
N LEU A 119 -21.00 -3.17 3.84
CA LEU A 119 -21.94 -2.23 3.19
C LEU A 119 -22.04 -0.88 3.92
N ARG A 120 -21.85 -0.85 5.23
CA ARG A 120 -21.81 0.43 5.97
C ARG A 120 -20.54 1.20 5.62
N SER A 121 -19.41 0.52 5.48
CA SER A 121 -18.17 1.13 4.99
C SER A 121 -18.33 1.67 3.58
N PHE A 122 -19.02 0.95 2.69
CA PHE A 122 -19.34 1.40 1.35
C PHE A 122 -20.16 2.69 1.35
N HIS A 123 -21.30 2.73 2.04
CA HIS A 123 -22.15 3.91 2.10
C HIS A 123 -21.49 5.10 2.81
N LYS A 124 -20.75 4.85 3.89
CA LYS A 124 -19.97 5.89 4.57
C LYS A 124 -18.85 6.42 3.69
N GLY A 125 -18.18 5.54 2.93
CA GLY A 125 -17.15 5.91 1.96
C GLY A 125 -17.67 6.88 0.89
N ILE A 126 -18.86 6.63 0.34
CA ILE A 126 -19.50 7.54 -0.62
C ILE A 126 -19.71 8.94 0.01
N ARG A 127 -20.30 8.99 1.21
CA ARG A 127 -20.52 10.26 1.91
C ARG A 127 -19.21 10.96 2.30
N SER A 128 -18.20 10.19 2.69
CA SER A 128 -16.85 10.71 2.96
C SER A 128 -16.27 11.43 1.76
N TRP A 129 -16.34 10.83 0.57
CA TRP A 129 -15.88 11.48 -0.66
C TRP A 129 -16.64 12.75 -0.99
N ALA A 130 -17.96 12.76 -0.85
CA ALA A 130 -18.77 13.97 -1.06
C ALA A 130 -18.34 15.09 -0.09
N ARG A 131 -18.11 14.77 1.19
CA ARG A 131 -17.66 15.74 2.20
C ARG A 131 -16.25 16.26 1.92
N ILE A 132 -15.33 15.38 1.50
CA ILE A 132 -13.96 15.77 1.15
C ILE A 132 -13.97 16.73 -0.04
N LEU A 133 -14.67 16.40 -1.11
CA LEU A 133 -14.76 17.27 -2.29
C LEU A 133 -15.39 18.61 -1.96
N HIS A 134 -16.45 18.62 -1.16
CA HIS A 134 -17.07 19.88 -0.70
C HIS A 134 -16.09 20.75 0.13
N ARG A 135 -15.28 20.16 1.01
CA ARG A 135 -14.28 20.91 1.78
C ARG A 135 -13.10 21.41 0.97
N LEU A 136 -12.79 20.77 -0.14
CA LEU A 136 -11.68 21.17 -1.00
C LEU A 136 -12.06 22.23 -2.04
N TYR A 137 -13.33 22.26 -2.46
CA TYR A 137 -13.77 23.06 -3.62
C TYR A 137 -15.08 23.82 -3.40
N GLY A 138 -15.73 23.67 -2.23
CA GLY A 138 -17.02 24.30 -1.86
C GLY A 138 -16.87 25.61 -1.08
#